data_269e89d08efea7c56c33fa93c61bb958
#
_entry.id   269e89d08efea7c56c33fa93c61bb958
#
_cell.length_a   1.000
_cell.length_b   1.000
_cell.length_c   1.000
_cell.angle_alpha   90.00
_cell.angle_beta   90.00
_cell.angle_gamma   90.00
#
_symmetry.space_group_name_H-M   'P 1'
#
loop_
_entity.id
_entity.type
_entity.pdbx_description
1 polymer ?
#
loop_
_entity_poly.entity_id
_entity_poly.type
_entity_poly.pdbx_seq_one_letter_code
_entity_poly.pdbx_strand_id
1 'polypeptide(L)'
;ITGQVAVVAAPSLSKSTLRHIEIVPVSINTLLAVVITDTGRVAQHILNVTKLPDVTTLTHLTNEINTQCSGVSLTRTADCVRQMGARKEYHAISTLAETLAQAFDGMADDERASELYMAGTSRLAHQRTVADLAPLFDALEEQVVLMKLMSSLSETTQSDGVGVAIGSETHTPGLLHASVVTSGYGRPSAAATDGATHAAASSQTENQSGDDTREAGEPV
;
A
#
# COMPACT_ATOMS: atom_id res chain seq x y z
N ILE A 1 2.99 9.81 29.17
CA ILE A 1 1.59 9.89 28.76
C ILE A 1 1.31 11.35 28.44
N THR A 2 1.16 11.68 27.17
CA THR A 2 1.29 13.05 26.61
C THR A 2 -0.01 13.86 26.64
N GLY A 3 -1.17 13.26 26.98
CA GLY A 3 -2.46 13.97 26.92
C GLY A 3 -2.92 14.32 25.49
N GLN A 4 -2.31 13.72 24.48
CA GLN A 4 -2.59 13.94 23.06
C GLN A 4 -3.57 12.89 22.51
N VAL A 5 -4.23 13.22 21.41
CA VAL A 5 -4.99 12.25 20.60
C VAL A 5 -4.04 11.54 19.65
N ALA A 6 -4.10 10.23 19.61
CA ALA A 6 -3.41 9.41 18.64
C ALA A 6 -4.41 8.92 17.60
N VAL A 7 -4.05 9.04 16.33
CA VAL A 7 -4.81 8.50 15.20
C VAL A 7 -3.89 7.56 14.43
N VAL A 8 -4.35 6.33 14.18
CA VAL A 8 -3.62 5.34 13.39
C VAL A 8 -4.47 4.99 12.18
N ALA A 9 -3.94 5.20 11.00
CA ALA A 9 -4.55 4.78 9.74
C ALA A 9 -4.02 3.41 9.34
N ALA A 10 -4.92 2.47 9.05
CA ALA A 10 -4.51 1.21 8.44
C ALA A 10 -3.94 1.45 7.03
N PRO A 11 -3.00 0.61 6.55
CA PRO A 11 -2.48 0.73 5.19
C PRO A 11 -3.60 0.69 4.15
N SER A 12 -3.54 1.57 3.14
CA SER A 12 -4.50 1.56 2.05
C SER A 12 -4.32 0.32 1.17
N LEU A 13 -5.42 -0.29 0.72
CA LEU A 13 -5.38 -1.38 -0.25
C LEU A 13 -4.95 -0.90 -1.63
N SER A 14 -5.18 0.37 -1.99
CA SER A 14 -4.83 0.93 -3.30
C SER A 14 -3.33 0.87 -3.61
N LYS A 15 -2.48 0.94 -2.58
CA LYS A 15 -1.01 0.85 -2.72
C LYS A 15 -0.46 -0.54 -2.39
N SER A 16 -1.33 -1.50 -2.05
CA SER A 16 -0.92 -2.84 -1.66
C SER A 16 -0.66 -3.74 -2.87
N THR A 17 0.21 -4.74 -2.66
CA THR A 17 0.44 -5.79 -3.64
C THR A 17 -0.17 -7.11 -3.17
N LEU A 18 -0.54 -7.96 -4.13
CA LEU A 18 -1.04 -9.30 -3.83
C LEU A 18 0.08 -10.14 -3.21
N ARG A 19 -0.16 -10.70 -2.04
CA ARG A 19 0.70 -11.72 -1.44
C ARG A 19 0.17 -13.12 -1.70
N HIS A 20 -1.13 -13.30 -1.52
CA HIS A 20 -1.79 -14.60 -1.70
C HIS A 20 -3.29 -14.41 -1.92
N ILE A 21 -3.89 -15.27 -2.72
CA ILE A 21 -5.33 -15.40 -2.86
C ILE A 21 -5.76 -16.85 -2.64
N GLU A 22 -6.94 -17.03 -2.05
CA GLU A 22 -7.63 -18.30 -1.95
C GLU A 22 -9.08 -18.14 -2.41
N ILE A 23 -9.58 -19.07 -3.21
CA ILE A 23 -10.96 -19.07 -3.71
C ILE A 23 -11.65 -20.34 -3.21
N VAL A 24 -12.63 -20.15 -2.33
CA VAL A 24 -13.30 -21.23 -1.62
C VAL A 24 -14.78 -21.28 -2.02
N PRO A 25 -15.32 -22.43 -2.43
CA PRO A 25 -16.75 -22.61 -2.64
C PRO A 25 -17.48 -22.60 -1.28
N VAL A 26 -18.45 -21.68 -1.16
CA VAL A 26 -19.28 -21.53 0.06
C VAL A 26 -20.66 -22.14 -0.13
N SER A 27 -21.23 -22.00 -1.34
CA SER A 27 -22.52 -22.60 -1.67
C SER A 27 -22.59 -22.95 -3.17
N ILE A 28 -23.73 -23.45 -3.63
CA ILE A 28 -23.93 -23.87 -5.03
C ILE A 28 -23.58 -22.79 -6.06
N ASN A 29 -23.81 -21.52 -5.73
CA ASN A 29 -23.62 -20.40 -6.65
C ASN A 29 -22.73 -19.30 -6.05
N THR A 30 -21.99 -19.60 -4.98
CA THR A 30 -21.24 -18.58 -4.25
C THR A 30 -19.84 -19.08 -3.95
N LEU A 31 -18.86 -18.27 -4.34
CA LEU A 31 -17.46 -18.43 -3.98
C LEU A 31 -17.06 -17.30 -3.05
N LEU A 32 -16.12 -17.56 -2.17
CA LEU A 32 -15.45 -16.58 -1.34
C LEU A 32 -14.01 -16.43 -1.84
N ALA A 33 -13.63 -15.25 -2.28
CA ALA A 33 -12.25 -14.90 -2.54
C ALA A 33 -11.67 -14.24 -1.30
N VAL A 34 -10.59 -14.79 -0.77
CA VAL A 34 -9.80 -14.25 0.35
C VAL A 34 -8.48 -13.75 -0.21
N VAL A 35 -8.24 -12.46 -0.15
CA VAL A 35 -7.04 -11.79 -0.66
C VAL A 35 -6.19 -11.33 0.49
N ILE A 36 -4.92 -11.73 0.51
CA ILE A 36 -3.92 -11.32 1.49
C ILE A 36 -2.92 -10.43 0.77
N THR A 37 -2.69 -9.24 1.32
CA THR A 37 -1.74 -8.28 0.78
C THR A 37 -0.37 -8.36 1.47
N ASP A 38 0.63 -7.73 0.87
CA ASP A 38 1.99 -7.58 1.43
C ASP A 38 2.00 -6.87 2.80
N THR A 39 1.05 -5.96 3.02
CA THR A 39 0.85 -5.28 4.31
C THR A 39 0.25 -6.20 5.39
N GLY A 40 -0.14 -7.44 5.04
CA GLY A 40 -0.80 -8.39 5.93
C GLY A 40 -2.31 -8.16 6.07
N ARG A 41 -2.88 -7.23 5.32
CA ARG A 41 -4.32 -7.01 5.30
C ARG A 41 -5.02 -8.15 4.58
N VAL A 42 -6.16 -8.58 5.11
CA VAL A 42 -7.02 -9.61 4.53
C VAL A 42 -8.31 -8.96 4.05
N ALA A 43 -8.58 -9.06 2.77
CA ALA A 43 -9.84 -8.67 2.16
C ALA A 43 -10.64 -9.91 1.74
N GLN A 44 -11.96 -9.84 1.88
CA GLN A 44 -12.87 -10.92 1.54
C GLN A 44 -13.92 -10.40 0.57
N HIS A 45 -14.11 -11.14 -0.53
CA HIS A 45 -15.11 -10.82 -1.53
C HIS A 45 -15.98 -12.03 -1.84
N ILE A 46 -17.29 -11.80 -1.84
CA ILE A 46 -18.28 -12.80 -2.24
C ILE A 46 -18.48 -12.69 -3.75
N LEU A 47 -18.19 -13.78 -4.46
CA LEU A 47 -18.36 -13.88 -5.91
C LEU A 47 -19.58 -14.76 -6.20
N ASN A 48 -20.58 -14.19 -6.86
CA ASN A 48 -21.74 -14.93 -7.30
C ASN A 48 -21.51 -15.49 -8.70
N VAL A 49 -21.67 -16.79 -8.85
CA VAL A 49 -21.49 -17.51 -10.10
C VAL A 49 -22.78 -18.19 -10.55
N THR A 50 -23.04 -18.25 -11.85
CA THR A 50 -24.21 -18.94 -12.39
C THR A 50 -24.08 -20.47 -12.22
N LYS A 51 -22.87 -20.96 -12.35
CA LYS A 51 -22.52 -22.38 -12.19
C LYS A 51 -21.18 -22.48 -11.47
N LEU A 52 -21.13 -23.32 -10.46
CA LEU A 52 -19.90 -23.57 -9.74
C LEU A 52 -18.89 -24.27 -10.65
N PRO A 53 -17.69 -23.74 -10.85
CA PRO A 53 -16.63 -24.46 -11.55
C PRO A 53 -16.21 -25.71 -10.78
N ASP A 54 -15.63 -26.66 -11.47
CA ASP A 54 -15.06 -27.84 -10.79
C ASP A 54 -13.85 -27.43 -9.91
N VAL A 55 -13.61 -28.22 -8.88
CA VAL A 55 -12.56 -27.92 -7.88
C VAL A 55 -11.17 -27.87 -8.52
N THR A 56 -10.91 -28.68 -9.52
CA THR A 56 -9.62 -28.72 -10.23
C THR A 56 -9.37 -27.42 -10.98
N THR A 57 -10.39 -26.91 -11.69
CA THR A 57 -10.32 -25.63 -12.41
C THR A 57 -10.12 -24.46 -11.44
N LEU A 58 -10.82 -24.45 -10.30
CA LEU A 58 -10.64 -23.42 -9.28
C LEU A 58 -9.24 -23.44 -8.68
N THR A 59 -8.75 -24.61 -8.31
CA THR A 59 -7.40 -24.79 -7.76
C THR A 59 -6.34 -24.35 -8.76
N HIS A 60 -6.51 -24.69 -10.04
CA HIS A 60 -5.58 -24.31 -11.10
C HIS A 60 -5.56 -22.78 -11.28
N LEU A 61 -6.72 -22.13 -11.36
CA LEU A 61 -6.83 -20.69 -11.46
C LEU A 61 -6.19 -19.98 -10.25
N THR A 62 -6.50 -20.43 -9.04
CA THR A 62 -5.94 -19.90 -7.80
C THR A 62 -4.42 -19.99 -7.77
N ASN A 63 -3.87 -21.16 -8.14
CA ASN A 63 -2.43 -21.38 -8.18
C ASN A 63 -1.75 -20.51 -9.26
N GLU A 64 -2.38 -20.36 -10.41
CA GLU A 64 -1.84 -19.53 -11.49
C GLU A 64 -1.81 -18.05 -11.09
N ILE A 65 -2.88 -17.53 -10.47
CA ILE A 65 -2.91 -16.16 -9.94
C ILE A 65 -1.80 -15.98 -8.89
N ASN A 66 -1.67 -16.90 -7.93
CA ASN A 66 -0.63 -16.83 -6.91
C ASN A 66 0.79 -16.87 -7.50
N THR A 67 0.99 -17.60 -8.59
CA THR A 67 2.30 -17.71 -9.23
C THR A 67 2.65 -16.47 -10.06
N GLN A 68 1.68 -15.94 -10.82
CA GLN A 68 1.93 -14.84 -11.76
C GLN A 68 1.76 -13.46 -11.15
N CYS A 69 0.90 -13.32 -10.13
CA CYS A 69 0.51 -12.02 -9.58
C CYS A 69 1.02 -11.77 -8.15
N SER A 70 1.80 -12.69 -7.55
CA SER A 70 2.42 -12.42 -6.24
C SER A 70 3.41 -11.26 -6.34
N GLY A 71 3.27 -10.27 -5.43
CA GLY A 71 4.06 -9.03 -5.45
C GLY A 71 3.60 -7.98 -6.47
N VAL A 72 2.53 -8.25 -7.21
CA VAL A 72 1.96 -7.33 -8.21
C VAL A 72 0.87 -6.47 -7.55
N SER A 73 0.73 -5.20 -7.95
CA SER A 73 -0.33 -4.32 -7.45
C SER A 73 -1.72 -4.89 -7.76
N LEU A 74 -2.73 -4.60 -6.92
CA LEU A 74 -4.08 -5.13 -7.09
C LEU A 74 -4.69 -4.76 -8.44
N THR A 75 -4.47 -3.54 -8.94
CA THR A 75 -4.92 -3.11 -10.27
C THR A 75 -4.31 -3.97 -11.39
N ARG A 76 -3.00 -4.20 -11.35
CA ARG A 76 -2.33 -5.07 -12.34
C ARG A 76 -2.74 -6.53 -12.19
N THR A 77 -3.06 -6.96 -10.99
CA THR A 77 -3.61 -8.31 -10.74
C THR A 77 -4.97 -8.45 -11.40
N ALA A 78 -5.84 -7.43 -11.35
CA ALA A 78 -7.11 -7.42 -12.06
C ALA A 78 -6.92 -7.61 -13.57
N ASP A 79 -5.99 -6.87 -14.18
CA ASP A 79 -5.68 -7.02 -15.62
C ASP A 79 -5.14 -8.41 -15.96
N CYS A 80 -4.27 -8.95 -15.12
CA CYS A 80 -3.73 -10.29 -15.29
C CYS A 80 -4.84 -11.35 -15.25
N VAL A 81 -5.75 -11.26 -14.30
CA VAL A 81 -6.89 -12.18 -14.17
C VAL A 81 -7.83 -12.09 -15.38
N ARG A 82 -8.09 -10.88 -15.92
CA ARG A 82 -8.85 -10.72 -17.16
C ARG A 82 -8.17 -11.41 -18.34
N GLN A 83 -6.86 -11.25 -18.47
CA GLN A 83 -6.10 -11.91 -19.53
C GLN A 83 -6.12 -13.43 -19.40
N MET A 84 -6.04 -13.95 -18.17
CA MET A 84 -6.20 -15.40 -17.92
C MET A 84 -7.59 -15.87 -18.34
N GLY A 85 -8.66 -15.16 -17.94
CA GLY A 85 -10.04 -15.49 -18.32
C GLY A 85 -10.32 -15.49 -19.83
N ALA A 86 -9.53 -14.75 -20.61
CA ALA A 86 -9.62 -14.73 -22.07
C ALA A 86 -8.96 -15.95 -22.75
N ARG A 87 -8.16 -16.73 -22.03
CA ARG A 87 -7.50 -17.93 -22.57
C ARG A 87 -8.49 -19.06 -22.77
N LYS A 88 -8.26 -19.90 -23.78
CA LYS A 88 -9.13 -21.05 -24.10
C LYS A 88 -9.34 -22.00 -22.93
N GLU A 89 -8.33 -22.17 -22.11
CA GLU A 89 -8.35 -23.03 -20.92
C GLU A 89 -9.38 -22.57 -19.87
N TYR A 90 -9.56 -21.28 -19.75
CA TYR A 90 -10.46 -20.64 -18.77
C TYR A 90 -11.75 -20.11 -19.38
N HIS A 91 -12.03 -20.41 -20.65
CA HIS A 91 -13.24 -19.90 -21.32
C HIS A 91 -14.54 -20.25 -20.58
N ALA A 92 -14.59 -21.45 -19.98
CA ALA A 92 -15.74 -21.90 -19.18
C ALA A 92 -15.96 -21.08 -17.89
N ILE A 93 -14.94 -20.37 -17.41
CA ILE A 93 -14.98 -19.56 -16.19
C ILE A 93 -14.63 -18.09 -16.45
N SER A 94 -14.71 -17.64 -17.72
CA SER A 94 -14.40 -16.26 -18.09
C SER A 94 -15.22 -15.22 -17.31
N THR A 95 -16.50 -15.51 -17.04
CA THR A 95 -17.36 -14.65 -16.20
C THR A 95 -16.84 -14.59 -14.74
N LEU A 96 -16.37 -15.68 -14.18
CA LEU A 96 -15.76 -15.70 -12.86
C LEU A 96 -14.47 -14.86 -12.84
N ALA A 97 -13.63 -15.02 -13.85
CA ALA A 97 -12.39 -14.25 -13.97
C ALA A 97 -12.69 -12.74 -14.05
N GLU A 98 -13.71 -12.33 -14.82
CA GLU A 98 -14.12 -10.92 -14.89
C GLU A 98 -14.68 -10.42 -13.55
N THR A 99 -15.54 -11.20 -12.87
CA THR A 99 -16.07 -10.83 -11.55
C THR A 99 -14.96 -10.71 -10.51
N LEU A 100 -13.97 -11.60 -10.56
CA LEU A 100 -12.79 -11.55 -9.67
C LEU A 100 -11.92 -10.33 -9.98
N ALA A 101 -11.71 -10.01 -11.25
CA ALA A 101 -10.96 -8.82 -11.66
C ALA A 101 -11.64 -7.54 -11.18
N GLN A 102 -12.97 -7.45 -11.31
CA GLN A 102 -13.75 -6.33 -10.77
C GLN A 102 -13.62 -6.23 -9.24
N ALA A 103 -13.55 -7.35 -8.53
CA ALA A 103 -13.30 -7.35 -7.09
C ALA A 103 -11.91 -6.77 -6.76
N PHE A 104 -10.87 -7.10 -7.53
CA PHE A 104 -9.55 -6.50 -7.37
C PHE A 104 -9.53 -5.00 -7.67
N ASP A 105 -10.21 -4.55 -8.72
CA ASP A 105 -10.35 -3.12 -9.01
C ASP A 105 -11.06 -2.39 -7.88
N GLY A 106 -12.18 -2.93 -7.39
CA GLY A 106 -12.89 -2.37 -6.25
C GLY A 106 -12.04 -2.27 -4.99
N MET A 107 -11.16 -3.25 -4.73
CA MET A 107 -10.20 -3.19 -3.63
C MET A 107 -9.12 -2.13 -3.85
N ALA A 108 -8.64 -1.98 -5.08
CA ALA A 108 -7.66 -0.97 -5.43
C ALA A 108 -8.22 0.45 -5.34
N ASP A 109 -9.49 0.64 -5.69
CA ASP A 109 -10.18 1.94 -5.64
C ASP A 109 -10.70 2.30 -4.25
N ASP A 110 -10.75 1.34 -3.32
CA ASP A 110 -11.30 1.54 -1.99
C ASP A 110 -10.32 2.29 -1.06
N GLU A 111 -10.15 3.58 -1.31
CA GLU A 111 -9.46 4.49 -0.39
C GLU A 111 -10.21 4.66 0.95
N ARG A 112 -11.53 4.33 0.98
CA ARG A 112 -12.38 4.48 2.17
C ARG A 112 -12.19 3.33 3.16
N ALA A 113 -11.63 2.23 2.75
CA ALA A 113 -11.37 1.06 3.60
C ALA A 113 -10.15 1.25 4.53
N SER A 114 -9.55 2.43 4.56
CA SER A 114 -8.54 2.76 5.57
C SER A 114 -9.23 2.97 6.91
N GLU A 115 -9.23 1.95 7.75
CA GLU A 115 -9.74 2.05 9.11
C GLU A 115 -8.89 3.02 9.92
N LEU A 116 -9.54 4.01 10.54
CA LEU A 116 -8.93 4.93 11.48
C LEU A 116 -9.20 4.46 12.90
N TYR A 117 -8.14 4.24 13.64
CA TYR A 117 -8.21 3.96 15.08
C TYR A 117 -7.83 5.21 15.84
N MET A 118 -8.72 5.69 16.71
CA MET A 118 -8.47 6.85 17.56
C MET A 118 -8.36 6.47 19.02
N ALA A 119 -7.43 7.11 19.74
CA ALA A 119 -7.25 6.94 21.16
C ALA A 119 -6.85 8.27 21.82
N GLY A 120 -7.27 8.50 23.05
CA GLY A 120 -6.87 9.66 23.86
C GLY A 120 -7.84 10.85 23.85
N THR A 121 -8.96 10.79 23.14
CA THR A 121 -9.96 11.86 23.04
C THR A 121 -10.52 12.27 24.43
N SER A 122 -10.77 11.32 25.33
CA SER A 122 -11.21 11.59 26.68
C SER A 122 -10.20 12.38 27.51
N ARG A 123 -8.91 12.18 27.30
CA ARG A 123 -7.83 12.93 27.98
C ARG A 123 -7.73 14.36 27.51
N LEU A 124 -7.92 14.56 26.20
CA LEU A 124 -7.95 15.89 25.61
C LEU A 124 -9.11 16.72 26.20
N ALA A 125 -10.28 16.11 26.39
CA ALA A 125 -11.45 16.73 26.96
C ALA A 125 -11.26 17.25 28.42
N HIS A 126 -10.32 16.66 29.16
CA HIS A 126 -10.02 17.09 30.53
C HIS A 126 -9.02 18.27 30.61
N GLN A 127 -8.37 18.61 29.52
CA GLN A 127 -7.29 19.62 29.53
C GLN A 127 -7.69 20.99 28.97
N ARG A 128 -8.83 21.11 28.31
CA ARG A 128 -9.26 22.35 27.62
C ARG A 128 -10.71 22.68 27.91
N THR A 129 -11.07 23.96 27.70
CA THR A 129 -12.47 24.40 27.79
C THR A 129 -13.30 23.84 26.64
N VAL A 130 -14.59 23.58 26.88
CA VAL A 130 -15.50 22.97 25.89
C VAL A 130 -15.59 23.81 24.60
N ALA A 131 -15.48 25.14 24.69
CA ALA A 131 -15.53 26.04 23.55
C ALA A 131 -14.34 25.86 22.58
N ASP A 132 -13.16 25.48 23.11
CA ASP A 132 -11.95 25.28 22.30
C ASP A 132 -11.88 23.87 21.70
N LEU A 133 -12.73 22.96 22.20
CA LEU A 133 -12.71 21.53 21.82
C LEU A 133 -13.67 21.21 20.67
N ALA A 134 -14.80 21.93 20.56
CA ALA A 134 -15.81 21.61 19.56
C ALA A 134 -15.24 21.60 18.12
N PRO A 135 -14.51 22.61 17.63
CA PRO A 135 -13.93 22.59 16.28
C PRO A 135 -12.91 21.45 16.08
N LEU A 136 -12.21 21.08 17.15
CA LEU A 136 -11.24 20.01 17.12
C LEU A 136 -11.93 18.64 17.02
N PHE A 137 -13.00 18.43 17.77
CA PHE A 137 -13.78 17.18 17.68
C PHE A 137 -14.47 17.06 16.33
N ASP A 138 -15.05 18.14 15.80
CA ASP A 138 -15.62 18.16 14.46
C ASP A 138 -14.58 17.73 13.42
N ALA A 139 -13.36 18.26 13.48
CA ALA A 139 -12.27 17.88 12.59
C ALA A 139 -11.81 16.40 12.77
N LEU A 140 -11.87 15.88 14.00
CA LEU A 140 -11.54 14.48 14.29
C LEU A 140 -12.63 13.50 13.84
N GLU A 141 -13.89 13.93 13.80
CA GLU A 141 -15.01 13.12 13.29
C GLU A 141 -14.99 13.03 11.75
N GLU A 142 -14.43 14.04 11.06
CA GLU A 142 -14.27 14.03 9.60
C GLU A 142 -13.11 13.12 9.16
N GLN A 143 -13.32 11.81 9.19
CA GLN A 143 -12.30 10.80 8.83
C GLN A 143 -11.63 11.06 7.47
N VAL A 144 -12.39 11.54 6.48
CA VAL A 144 -11.87 11.82 5.14
C VAL A 144 -10.83 12.95 5.16
N VAL A 145 -11.07 14.00 5.97
CA VAL A 145 -10.15 15.13 6.11
C VAL A 145 -8.87 14.68 6.81
N LEU A 146 -8.99 13.89 7.88
CA LEU A 146 -7.83 13.33 8.58
C LEU A 146 -7.00 12.44 7.67
N MET A 147 -7.64 11.57 6.89
CA MET A 147 -6.94 10.70 5.94
C MET A 147 -6.17 11.50 4.89
N LYS A 148 -6.78 12.53 4.31
CA LYS A 148 -6.11 13.41 3.34
C LYS A 148 -4.92 14.12 3.97
N LEU A 149 -5.07 14.65 5.18
CA LEU A 149 -3.99 15.30 5.91
C LEU A 149 -2.84 14.34 6.18
N MET A 150 -3.14 13.13 6.68
CA MET A 150 -2.13 12.12 6.97
C MET A 150 -1.42 11.66 5.68
N SER A 151 -2.14 11.47 4.59
CA SER A 151 -1.57 11.10 3.29
C SER A 151 -0.66 12.20 2.74
N SER A 152 -1.09 13.47 2.76
CA SER A 152 -0.28 14.59 2.27
C SER A 152 1.01 14.77 3.08
N LEU A 153 0.95 14.63 4.40
CA LEU A 153 2.13 14.69 5.26
C LEU A 153 3.06 13.49 5.05
N SER A 154 2.51 12.31 4.77
CA SER A 154 3.29 11.11 4.46
C SER A 154 3.99 11.19 3.10
N GLU A 155 3.37 11.82 2.10
CA GLU A 155 3.94 12.00 0.75
C GLU A 155 5.09 13.02 0.73
N THR A 156 5.02 14.05 1.58
CA THR A 156 6.08 15.06 1.71
C THR A 156 7.26 14.57 2.55
N THR A 157 7.10 13.47 3.26
CA THR A 157 8.11 12.93 4.17
C THR A 157 8.72 11.67 3.56
N GLN A 158 10.05 11.54 3.59
CA GLN A 158 10.73 10.30 3.17
C GLN A 158 10.26 9.14 4.07
N SER A 159 10.34 7.91 3.56
CA SER A 159 9.76 6.68 4.12
C SER A 159 10.04 6.41 5.62
N ASP A 160 11.06 7.03 6.20
CA ASP A 160 11.43 6.91 7.63
C ASP A 160 11.33 8.25 8.38
N GLY A 161 10.72 9.26 7.78
CA GLY A 161 10.63 10.58 8.34
C GLY A 161 9.39 10.80 9.20
N VAL A 162 9.42 11.93 9.90
CA VAL A 162 8.29 12.47 10.70
C VAL A 162 7.74 13.68 9.97
N GLY A 163 6.46 13.62 9.57
CA GLY A 163 5.75 14.76 9.03
C GLY A 163 5.17 15.62 10.17
N VAL A 164 5.29 16.92 10.06
CA VAL A 164 4.73 17.86 11.05
C VAL A 164 3.96 18.95 10.31
N ALA A 165 2.74 19.24 10.76
CA ALA A 165 1.95 20.37 10.31
C ALA A 165 1.43 21.15 11.52
N ILE A 166 1.56 22.47 11.51
CA ILE A 166 1.21 23.34 12.65
C ILE A 166 0.18 24.37 12.20
N GLY A 167 -0.94 24.45 12.92
CA GLY A 167 -1.96 25.47 12.71
C GLY A 167 -2.47 25.52 11.27
N SER A 168 -2.22 26.62 10.56
CA SER A 168 -2.68 26.83 9.18
C SER A 168 -2.11 25.84 8.16
N GLU A 169 -0.96 25.23 8.44
CA GLU A 169 -0.35 24.22 7.56
C GLU A 169 -1.19 22.93 7.48
N THR A 170 -2.07 22.70 8.45
CA THR A 170 -3.00 21.56 8.41
C THR A 170 -4.09 21.72 7.36
N HIS A 171 -4.31 22.94 6.83
CA HIS A 171 -5.39 23.30 5.90
C HIS A 171 -6.79 22.87 6.40
N THR A 172 -6.94 22.68 7.71
CA THR A 172 -8.18 22.21 8.35
C THR A 172 -8.60 23.24 9.40
N PRO A 173 -9.75 23.91 9.25
CA PRO A 173 -10.19 24.96 10.17
C PRO A 173 -10.23 24.54 11.64
N GLY A 174 -10.66 23.32 11.92
CA GLY A 174 -10.71 22.77 13.30
C GLY A 174 -9.34 22.51 13.93
N LEU A 175 -8.25 22.53 13.15
CA LEU A 175 -6.89 22.25 13.61
C LEU A 175 -5.98 23.49 13.66
N LEU A 176 -6.52 24.70 13.49
CA LEU A 176 -5.73 25.96 13.48
C LEU A 176 -4.93 26.20 14.77
N HIS A 177 -5.38 25.66 15.89
CA HIS A 177 -4.71 25.76 17.20
C HIS A 177 -4.09 24.42 17.65
N ALA A 178 -3.87 23.52 16.71
CA ALA A 178 -3.30 22.20 16.94
C ALA A 178 -2.04 21.98 16.10
N SER A 179 -1.26 20.99 16.47
CA SER A 179 -0.19 20.45 15.64
C SER A 179 -0.46 18.97 15.38
N VAL A 180 -0.18 18.53 14.17
CA VAL A 180 -0.28 17.14 13.75
C VAL A 180 1.11 16.63 13.45
N VAL A 181 1.47 15.50 14.06
CA VAL A 181 2.73 14.81 13.83
C VAL A 181 2.40 13.45 13.29
N THR A 182 2.96 13.12 12.14
CA THR A 182 2.76 11.82 11.48
C THR A 182 4.09 11.08 11.35
N SER A 183 4.03 9.77 11.47
CA SER A 183 5.15 8.87 11.21
C SER A 183 4.64 7.61 10.54
N GLY A 184 5.36 7.12 9.55
CA GLY A 184 5.09 5.84 8.94
C GLY A 184 5.38 4.70 9.93
N TYR A 185 4.62 3.59 9.82
CA TYR A 185 4.87 2.37 10.56
C TYR A 185 4.73 1.16 9.62
N GLY A 186 5.37 0.06 9.99
CA GLY A 186 5.37 -1.16 9.18
C GLY A 186 6.64 -1.33 8.32
N ARG A 187 6.68 -2.40 7.53
CA ARG A 187 7.79 -2.61 6.60
C ARG A 187 7.62 -1.71 5.38
N PRO A 188 8.69 -1.07 4.90
CA PRO A 188 8.64 -0.40 3.60
C PRO A 188 8.26 -1.44 2.55
N SER A 189 7.26 -1.13 1.72
CA SER A 189 6.90 -1.96 0.57
C SER A 189 8.11 -2.06 -0.37
N ALA A 190 8.47 -3.26 -0.80
CA ALA A 190 9.60 -3.51 -1.71
C ALA A 190 9.48 -2.79 -3.07
N ALA A 191 8.35 -2.15 -3.35
CA ALA A 191 8.12 -1.36 -4.57
C ALA A 191 8.85 0.00 -4.60
N ALA A 192 9.43 0.46 -3.47
CA ALA A 192 10.13 1.74 -3.40
C ALA A 192 11.65 1.65 -3.69
N THR A 193 12.20 0.44 -3.90
CA THR A 193 13.65 0.24 -4.03
C THR A 193 14.17 0.13 -5.47
N ASP A 194 13.31 0.09 -6.47
CA ASP A 194 13.73 -0.07 -7.88
C ASP A 194 14.11 1.25 -8.61
N GLY A 195 14.05 2.38 -7.92
CA GLY A 195 14.38 3.70 -8.51
C GLY A 195 15.75 4.30 -8.15
N ALA A 196 16.49 3.71 -7.19
CA ALA A 196 17.66 4.40 -6.61
C ALA A 196 19.03 3.72 -6.84
N THR A 197 19.13 2.63 -7.59
CA THR A 197 20.40 1.87 -7.72
C THR A 197 21.08 1.95 -9.08
N HIS A 198 20.72 2.90 -9.95
CA HIS A 198 21.39 3.04 -11.25
C HIS A 198 22.14 4.36 -11.48
N ALA A 199 22.51 5.11 -10.44
CA ALA A 199 23.24 6.37 -10.61
C ALA A 199 24.55 6.50 -9.81
N ALA A 200 25.21 5.38 -9.45
CA ALA A 200 26.49 5.45 -8.75
C ALA A 200 27.47 4.35 -9.17
N ALA A 201 27.74 4.22 -10.47
CA ALA A 201 28.85 3.39 -10.96
C ALA A 201 29.35 3.89 -12.31
N SER A 202 29.86 5.13 -12.36
CA SER A 202 30.75 5.57 -13.44
C SER A 202 31.44 6.89 -13.07
N SER A 203 32.42 6.83 -12.19
CA SER A 203 33.53 7.77 -12.15
C SER A 203 34.54 7.35 -11.10
N GLN A 204 35.53 6.55 -11.46
CA GLN A 204 36.89 6.58 -10.91
C GLN A 204 37.70 5.44 -11.52
N THR A 205 38.26 5.69 -12.65
CA THR A 205 39.56 5.07 -13.03
C THR A 205 40.17 5.93 -14.14
N GLU A 206 40.79 7.00 -13.74
CA GLU A 206 41.85 7.64 -14.48
C GLU A 206 42.64 8.50 -13.50
N ASN A 207 43.73 8.04 -13.08
CA ASN A 207 45.00 8.77 -12.99
C ASN A 207 45.96 8.00 -12.07
N GLN A 208 46.99 7.43 -12.68
CA GLN A 208 48.36 7.56 -12.23
C GLN A 208 49.31 6.89 -13.25
N SER A 209 49.67 7.68 -14.20
CA SER A 209 50.90 7.56 -14.94
C SER A 209 51.95 8.39 -14.18
N GLY A 210 53.04 7.81 -13.88
CA GLY A 210 54.22 8.42 -13.23
C GLY A 210 55.31 7.41 -13.33
N ASP A 211 56.05 7.48 -14.38
CA ASP A 211 57.44 8.03 -14.47
C ASP A 211 58.39 7.48 -13.38
N ASP A 212 59.29 6.64 -13.75
CA ASP A 212 60.68 6.90 -13.48
C ASP A 212 61.65 6.05 -14.35
N THR A 213 62.46 6.77 -15.01
CA THR A 213 63.69 6.59 -15.73
C THR A 213 64.78 5.79 -15.02
N ARG A 214 65.74 5.32 -15.91
CA ARG A 214 67.19 5.01 -15.69
C ARG A 214 67.50 3.56 -15.29
N GLU A 215 68.53 2.93 -15.81
CA GLU A 215 69.76 3.30 -16.50
C GLU A 215 70.43 2.03 -17.02
N ALA A 216 70.96 2.10 -18.21
CA ALA A 216 72.29 1.73 -18.67
C ALA A 216 72.94 0.36 -18.25
N GLY A 217 73.50 -0.27 -19.25
CA GLY A 217 74.59 -1.22 -19.06
C GLY A 217 74.75 -2.23 -20.19
N GLU A 218 75.31 -1.80 -21.31
CA GLU A 218 76.16 -2.62 -22.18
C GLU A 218 77.49 -2.93 -21.50
N PRO A 219 78.38 -3.76 -21.99
CA PRO A 219 78.42 -4.70 -23.11
C PRO A 219 79.15 -6.03 -22.73
N VAL A 220 79.10 -7.00 -23.58
CA VAL A 220 80.12 -7.78 -24.29
C VAL A 220 79.47 -9.01 -24.91
#